data_51b31d4623716f66ba9df649545cc78d
#
_entry.id   51b31d4623716f66ba9df649545cc78d
#
_cell.length_a   1.000
_cell.length_b   1.000
_cell.length_c   1.000
_cell.angle_alpha   90.00
_cell.angle_beta   90.00
_cell.angle_gamma   90.00
#
_symmetry.space_group_name_H-M   'P 1'
#
loop_
_entity.id
_entity.type
_entity.pdbx_description
1 polymer ?
#
loop_
_entity_poly.entity_id
_entity_poly.type
_entity_poly.pdbx_seq_one_letter_code
_entity_poly.pdbx_strand_id
1 'polypeptide(L)'
;AHILSTYRPLYNFDPTLEETAILDVLGTKRKPLPGQEKPGLLPTQRHIAAGVARAIKKHGVGNVQGEMGVGKSSVGSAVMELLNAYPAIVVCPPHLVPKWIREIEETIPGARAMELKRIGRNADDPGDVNDVSRFLNLYEAGELGQRAVAVIAHTSAKYGAGWEHAVTRKRFVDDEDGRVFEALTCPTCGSPIQINLPGGFTKLATSLDDLGDKRRFCEAEISGYELDDKGRLVQDENRKPVWGKRICGTPLFQFTGRRWAIAEYIAKQARGAFKLLIADECHELAAKASDRGIAFHQLVASTKYTLTLTGTFFGGRSTSIFWLLHRLNASVRKDFAFNDEKRWARLYGVLEMTRKSKRATEDGDEDGFTGNRRYQNQAKEQPGISPAIVNRLLDTTVFLSLKDLGLALPHYAEEVVTLTMTDEQGGQYRSMAKKLRDLAIKNRRYLSTWLQWTLARPNSAFRNEVVEVDEVNQKGEVIRRKELMELPAVVDDETMPKESWLVDFCRAERQQGRKVLIYLRQTGTRDIQDRILKILRDGGVRAEVLSSGVNPRKREEWIARRVIGLDALVVNPKLVATGLDLIAFSSVVF
;
A
#
# COMPACT_ATOMS: atom_id res chain seq x y z
N ALA A 1 -15.03 32.86 8.37
CA ALA A 1 -16.29 33.23 9.02
C ALA A 1 -17.49 33.07 8.08
N HIS A 2 -17.46 33.62 6.86
CA HIS A 2 -18.60 33.51 5.91
C HIS A 2 -18.95 32.06 5.55
N ILE A 3 -17.96 31.19 5.30
CA ILE A 3 -18.20 29.77 4.99
C ILE A 3 -18.91 29.08 6.15
N LEU A 4 -18.43 29.27 7.39
CA LEU A 4 -19.01 28.64 8.57
C LEU A 4 -20.41 29.18 8.91
N SER A 5 -20.73 30.44 8.54
CA SER A 5 -22.07 30.99 8.71
C SER A 5 -23.09 30.50 7.68
N THR A 6 -22.62 30.08 6.49
CA THR A 6 -23.46 29.66 5.37
C THR A 6 -23.71 28.15 5.37
N TYR A 7 -22.75 27.37 5.81
CA TYR A 7 -22.80 25.90 5.79
C TYR A 7 -22.80 25.33 7.21
N ARG A 8 -23.83 24.55 7.54
CA ARG A 8 -23.86 23.80 8.78
C ARG A 8 -23.00 22.53 8.64
N PRO A 9 -22.05 22.29 9.56
CA PRO A 9 -21.31 21.03 9.59
C PRO A 9 -22.24 19.82 9.72
N LEU A 10 -21.98 18.74 8.98
CA LEU A 10 -22.82 17.52 9.01
C LEU A 10 -22.88 16.89 10.42
N TYR A 11 -21.76 16.90 11.14
CA TYR A 11 -21.65 16.32 12.49
C TYR A 11 -22.42 17.07 13.59
N ASN A 12 -22.96 18.27 13.29
CA ASN A 12 -23.79 19.03 14.24
C ASN A 12 -25.26 18.58 14.26
N PHE A 13 -25.61 17.54 13.52
CA PHE A 13 -26.97 17.00 13.54
C PHE A 13 -27.09 15.89 14.58
N ASP A 14 -27.82 16.15 15.64
CA ASP A 14 -28.15 15.12 16.63
C ASP A 14 -28.97 13.99 15.97
N PRO A 15 -28.73 12.73 16.33
CA PRO A 15 -29.56 11.62 15.89
C PRO A 15 -31.00 11.80 16.36
N THR A 16 -31.97 11.45 15.51
CA THR A 16 -33.38 11.37 15.91
C THR A 16 -33.60 10.20 16.86
N LEU A 17 -34.80 10.11 17.49
CA LEU A 17 -35.11 8.97 18.35
C LEU A 17 -35.04 7.63 17.60
N GLU A 18 -35.51 7.57 16.35
CA GLU A 18 -35.38 6.37 15.51
C GLU A 18 -33.92 6.03 15.20
N GLU A 19 -33.14 7.03 14.79
CA GLU A 19 -31.70 6.85 14.52
C GLU A 19 -30.96 6.41 15.79
N THR A 20 -31.32 6.97 16.95
CA THR A 20 -30.74 6.59 18.25
C THR A 20 -31.03 5.13 18.57
N ALA A 21 -32.27 4.68 18.41
CA ALA A 21 -32.65 3.29 18.63
C ALA A 21 -31.86 2.31 17.72
N ILE A 22 -31.62 2.68 16.47
CA ILE A 22 -30.76 1.90 15.56
C ILE A 22 -29.30 1.89 16.06
N LEU A 23 -28.77 3.04 16.46
CA LEU A 23 -27.37 3.18 16.88
C LEU A 23 -27.07 2.51 18.23
N ASP A 24 -28.06 2.38 19.12
CA ASP A 24 -27.92 1.79 20.46
C ASP A 24 -27.60 0.30 20.45
N VAL A 25 -28.04 -0.40 19.41
CA VAL A 25 -27.80 -1.85 19.29
C VAL A 25 -26.46 -2.18 18.58
N LEU A 26 -25.79 -1.16 18.01
CA LEU A 26 -24.55 -1.38 17.27
C LEU A 26 -23.33 -1.49 18.16
N GLY A 27 -22.46 -2.46 17.87
CA GLY A 27 -21.20 -2.68 18.56
C GLY A 27 -21.34 -3.23 19.98
N THR A 28 -22.52 -3.64 20.40
CA THR A 28 -22.77 -4.17 21.76
C THR A 28 -22.07 -5.50 22.04
N LYS A 29 -21.67 -6.22 21.01
CA LYS A 29 -20.88 -7.46 21.11
C LYS A 29 -19.37 -7.22 21.25
N ARG A 30 -18.91 -5.99 21.07
CA ARG A 30 -17.50 -5.63 21.19
C ARG A 30 -17.09 -5.49 22.65
N LYS A 31 -15.78 -5.57 22.88
CA LYS A 31 -15.23 -5.16 24.19
C LYS A 31 -15.29 -3.64 24.30
N PRO A 32 -15.65 -3.08 25.45
CA PRO A 32 -15.60 -1.63 25.65
C PRO A 32 -14.17 -1.11 25.47
N LEU A 33 -14.05 0.08 24.90
CA LEU A 33 -12.75 0.76 24.79
C LEU A 33 -12.29 1.26 26.17
N PRO A 34 -10.98 1.47 26.39
CA PRO A 34 -10.48 2.10 27.60
C PRO A 34 -11.20 3.44 27.87
N GLY A 35 -11.78 3.58 29.06
CA GLY A 35 -12.60 4.75 29.44
C GLY A 35 -14.06 4.73 28.98
N GLN A 36 -14.50 3.67 28.32
CA GLN A 36 -15.90 3.46 27.95
C GLN A 36 -16.58 2.51 28.95
N GLU A 37 -17.69 2.92 29.56
CA GLU A 37 -18.42 2.11 30.55
C GLU A 37 -19.12 0.89 29.93
N LYS A 38 -19.64 1.05 28.73
CA LYS A 38 -20.40 0.01 28.00
C LYS A 38 -19.91 -0.12 26.56
N PRO A 39 -19.96 -1.34 25.97
CA PRO A 39 -19.66 -1.52 24.56
C PRO A 39 -20.66 -0.77 23.69
N GLY A 40 -20.24 -0.37 22.51
CA GLY A 40 -21.08 0.34 21.53
C GLY A 40 -20.32 1.43 20.79
N LEU A 41 -21.06 2.22 20.03
CA LEU A 41 -20.51 3.38 19.33
C LEU A 41 -20.33 4.55 20.29
N LEU A 42 -19.21 5.26 20.14
CA LEU A 42 -18.97 6.52 20.85
C LEU A 42 -19.99 7.62 20.42
N PRO A 43 -20.34 8.56 21.31
CA PRO A 43 -21.27 9.64 20.97
C PRO A 43 -20.92 10.38 19.67
N THR A 44 -19.65 10.77 19.51
CA THR A 44 -19.19 11.44 18.27
C THR A 44 -19.35 10.57 17.03
N GLN A 45 -19.09 9.26 17.12
CA GLN A 45 -19.30 8.33 15.99
C GLN A 45 -20.78 8.25 15.59
N ARG A 46 -21.70 8.28 16.56
CA ARG A 46 -23.17 8.30 16.33
C ARG A 46 -23.60 9.57 15.62
N HIS A 47 -23.16 10.74 16.07
CA HIS A 47 -23.46 12.02 15.43
C HIS A 47 -22.96 12.05 13.99
N ILE A 48 -21.71 11.63 13.76
CA ILE A 48 -21.13 11.59 12.41
C ILE A 48 -21.90 10.62 11.51
N ALA A 49 -22.22 9.42 12.00
CA ALA A 49 -22.96 8.44 11.22
C ALA A 49 -24.33 8.97 10.80
N ALA A 50 -25.07 9.62 11.71
CA ALA A 50 -26.37 10.23 11.41
C ALA A 50 -26.24 11.37 10.38
N GLY A 51 -25.28 12.30 10.59
CA GLY A 51 -25.03 13.40 9.66
C GLY A 51 -24.64 12.93 8.26
N VAL A 52 -23.72 11.96 8.18
CA VAL A 52 -23.26 11.38 6.90
C VAL A 52 -24.37 10.58 6.22
N ALA A 53 -25.18 9.81 6.95
CA ALA A 53 -26.32 9.11 6.37
C ALA A 53 -27.33 10.07 5.75
N ARG A 54 -27.60 11.20 6.39
CA ARG A 54 -28.46 12.27 5.85
C ARG A 54 -27.87 12.91 4.60
N ALA A 55 -26.54 13.17 4.61
CA ALA A 55 -25.85 13.66 3.41
C ALA A 55 -25.96 12.68 2.25
N ILE A 56 -25.77 11.39 2.50
CA ILE A 56 -25.88 10.33 1.48
C ILE A 56 -27.32 10.25 0.96
N LYS A 57 -28.34 10.32 1.80
CA LYS A 57 -29.75 10.35 1.37
C LYS A 57 -30.01 11.53 0.44
N LYS A 58 -29.43 12.69 0.70
CA LYS A 58 -29.65 13.93 -0.07
C LYS A 58 -28.79 14.01 -1.34
N HIS A 59 -27.51 13.64 -1.27
CA HIS A 59 -26.53 13.86 -2.33
C HIS A 59 -26.06 12.58 -3.03
N GLY A 60 -26.43 11.39 -2.54
CA GLY A 60 -25.98 10.10 -3.03
C GLY A 60 -24.57 9.73 -2.55
N VAL A 61 -23.84 10.66 -1.92
CA VAL A 61 -22.45 10.49 -1.50
C VAL A 61 -22.18 11.10 -0.14
N GLY A 62 -21.32 10.45 0.65
CA GLY A 62 -20.75 10.97 1.88
C GLY A 62 -19.28 10.59 2.00
N ASN A 63 -18.50 11.47 2.62
CA ASN A 63 -17.05 11.26 2.80
C ASN A 63 -16.71 11.47 4.28
N VAL A 64 -15.93 10.55 4.84
CA VAL A 64 -15.36 10.67 6.20
C VAL A 64 -13.85 10.69 6.09
N GLN A 65 -13.26 11.85 6.34
CA GLN A 65 -11.84 11.96 6.61
C GLN A 65 -11.64 11.86 8.12
N GLY A 66 -11.08 10.74 8.56
CA GLY A 66 -10.84 10.51 9.98
C GLY A 66 -9.41 10.06 10.24
N GLU A 67 -8.80 10.57 11.30
CA GLU A 67 -7.50 10.10 11.76
C GLU A 67 -7.50 8.58 11.99
N MET A 68 -6.32 7.97 12.04
CA MET A 68 -6.21 6.56 12.41
C MET A 68 -6.72 6.36 13.85
N GLY A 69 -7.46 5.27 14.09
CA GLY A 69 -8.00 4.97 15.41
C GLY A 69 -9.36 5.60 15.75
N VAL A 70 -9.90 6.50 14.92
CA VAL A 70 -11.24 7.12 15.20
C VAL A 70 -12.43 6.18 14.97
N GLY A 71 -12.19 4.95 14.48
CA GLY A 71 -13.26 3.98 14.21
C GLY A 71 -14.04 4.22 12.93
N LYS A 72 -13.35 4.56 11.85
CA LYS A 72 -13.97 4.77 10.52
C LYS A 72 -14.86 3.61 10.07
N SER A 73 -14.43 2.37 10.29
CA SER A 73 -15.22 1.17 9.96
C SER A 73 -16.50 1.06 10.80
N SER A 74 -16.45 1.45 12.08
CA SER A 74 -17.63 1.51 12.93
C SER A 74 -18.64 2.55 12.44
N VAL A 75 -18.15 3.73 12.03
CA VAL A 75 -18.99 4.76 11.40
C VAL A 75 -19.57 4.24 10.09
N GLY A 76 -18.78 3.55 9.25
CA GLY A 76 -19.25 2.93 8.02
C GLY A 76 -20.37 1.91 8.25
N SER A 77 -20.21 1.05 9.25
CA SER A 77 -21.23 0.07 9.65
C SER A 77 -22.51 0.75 10.16
N ALA A 78 -22.37 1.81 10.94
CA ALA A 78 -23.53 2.58 11.40
C ALA A 78 -24.30 3.26 10.25
N VAL A 79 -23.58 3.80 9.27
CA VAL A 79 -24.19 4.39 8.06
C VAL A 79 -24.94 3.33 7.25
N MET A 80 -24.44 2.09 7.12
CA MET A 80 -25.18 0.99 6.46
C MET A 80 -26.54 0.76 7.11
N GLU A 81 -26.58 0.67 8.45
CA GLU A 81 -27.84 0.48 9.20
C GLU A 81 -28.79 1.68 9.08
N LEU A 82 -28.29 2.91 9.28
CA LEU A 82 -29.11 4.12 9.18
C LEU A 82 -29.72 4.34 7.79
N LEU A 83 -29.06 3.84 6.75
CA LEU A 83 -29.56 3.87 5.38
C LEU A 83 -30.44 2.66 5.04
N ASN A 84 -30.40 1.60 5.86
CA ASN A 84 -30.94 0.29 5.51
C ASN A 84 -30.57 -0.13 4.07
N ALA A 85 -29.28 0.03 3.73
CA ALA A 85 -28.78 -0.07 2.37
C ALA A 85 -28.08 -1.41 2.11
N TYR A 86 -28.88 -2.49 2.04
CA TYR A 86 -28.42 -3.85 1.78
C TYR A 86 -28.98 -4.40 0.46
N PRO A 87 -28.25 -5.34 -0.20
CA PRO A 87 -26.89 -5.73 0.13
C PRO A 87 -25.91 -4.57 -0.11
N ALA A 88 -24.88 -4.50 0.75
CA ALA A 88 -23.82 -3.50 0.62
C ALA A 88 -22.53 -4.11 0.10
N ILE A 89 -21.64 -3.28 -0.43
CA ILE A 89 -20.30 -3.70 -0.86
C ILE A 89 -19.22 -2.79 -0.25
N VAL A 90 -18.20 -3.40 0.35
CA VAL A 90 -17.03 -2.71 0.91
C VAL A 90 -15.82 -2.99 0.03
N VAL A 91 -15.10 -1.94 -0.36
CA VAL A 91 -13.84 -2.01 -1.11
C VAL A 91 -12.73 -1.48 -0.22
N CYS A 92 -11.73 -2.30 0.07
CA CYS A 92 -10.67 -1.96 1.02
C CYS A 92 -9.29 -2.51 0.58
N PRO A 93 -8.19 -2.07 1.20
CA PRO A 93 -6.88 -2.69 1.02
C PRO A 93 -6.91 -4.20 1.31
N PRO A 94 -6.15 -5.03 0.56
CA PRO A 94 -6.22 -6.50 0.65
C PRO A 94 -6.05 -7.07 2.05
N HIS A 95 -5.19 -6.47 2.87
CA HIS A 95 -4.90 -6.91 4.24
C HIS A 95 -6.00 -6.55 5.24
N LEU A 96 -6.90 -5.61 4.88
CA LEU A 96 -8.03 -5.20 5.72
C LEU A 96 -9.31 -6.01 5.48
N VAL A 97 -9.35 -6.86 4.45
CA VAL A 97 -10.55 -7.66 4.15
C VAL A 97 -11.00 -8.52 5.34
N PRO A 98 -10.13 -9.31 6.00
CA PRO A 98 -10.55 -10.09 7.17
C PRO A 98 -11.01 -9.21 8.34
N LYS A 99 -10.37 -8.05 8.55
CA LYS A 99 -10.76 -7.09 9.58
C LYS A 99 -12.14 -6.51 9.30
N TRP A 100 -12.44 -6.10 8.06
CA TRP A 100 -13.74 -5.59 7.68
C TRP A 100 -14.86 -6.61 7.89
N ILE A 101 -14.63 -7.88 7.52
CA ILE A 101 -15.61 -8.97 7.73
C ILE A 101 -15.91 -9.08 9.23
N ARG A 102 -14.89 -9.23 10.06
CA ARG A 102 -15.02 -9.34 11.52
C ARG A 102 -15.75 -8.13 12.11
N GLU A 103 -15.33 -6.91 11.74
CA GLU A 103 -15.91 -5.69 12.31
C GLU A 103 -17.36 -5.47 11.90
N ILE A 104 -17.77 -5.85 10.69
CA ILE A 104 -19.18 -5.79 10.27
C ILE A 104 -20.03 -6.73 11.14
N GLU A 105 -19.60 -7.99 11.28
CA GLU A 105 -20.36 -9.00 12.01
C GLU A 105 -20.40 -8.74 13.54
N GLU A 106 -19.36 -8.13 14.09
CA GLU A 106 -19.30 -7.70 15.49
C GLU A 106 -20.09 -6.41 15.74
N THR A 107 -20.19 -5.52 14.75
CA THR A 107 -20.86 -4.22 14.93
C THR A 107 -22.35 -4.31 14.67
N ILE A 108 -22.76 -4.99 13.62
CA ILE A 108 -24.14 -5.03 13.16
C ILE A 108 -24.77 -6.37 13.57
N PRO A 109 -25.76 -6.37 14.47
CA PRO A 109 -26.41 -7.61 14.88
C PRO A 109 -27.05 -8.35 13.71
N GLY A 110 -26.66 -9.60 13.52
CA GLY A 110 -27.21 -10.45 12.44
C GLY A 110 -26.66 -10.16 11.04
N ALA A 111 -25.66 -9.30 10.90
CA ALA A 111 -24.98 -9.12 9.62
C ALA A 111 -24.14 -10.35 9.24
N ARG A 112 -24.07 -10.60 7.93
CA ARG A 112 -23.21 -11.60 7.32
C ARG A 112 -22.34 -10.95 6.26
N ALA A 113 -21.02 -11.09 6.40
CA ALA A 113 -20.06 -10.54 5.47
C ALA A 113 -19.33 -11.65 4.71
N MET A 114 -19.20 -11.50 3.39
CA MET A 114 -18.54 -12.48 2.52
C MET A 114 -17.50 -11.81 1.65
N GLU A 115 -16.29 -12.40 1.60
CA GLU A 115 -15.25 -11.95 0.68
C GLU A 115 -15.54 -12.40 -0.76
N LEU A 116 -15.49 -11.46 -1.71
CA LEU A 116 -15.49 -11.77 -3.13
C LEU A 116 -14.07 -11.68 -3.66
N LYS A 117 -13.54 -12.80 -4.15
CA LYS A 117 -12.13 -12.91 -4.56
C LYS A 117 -11.94 -12.80 -6.06
N ARG A 118 -12.80 -13.47 -6.82
CA ARG A 118 -12.62 -13.60 -8.27
C ARG A 118 -13.91 -13.94 -9.02
N ILE A 119 -13.86 -13.67 -10.31
CA ILE A 119 -14.79 -14.18 -11.30
C ILE A 119 -13.95 -14.95 -12.32
N GLY A 120 -14.36 -16.15 -12.68
CA GLY A 120 -13.67 -17.01 -13.63
C GLY A 120 -13.69 -16.50 -15.07
N ARG A 121 -13.25 -17.34 -15.99
CA ARG A 121 -13.16 -16.97 -17.41
C ARG A 121 -14.53 -16.93 -18.07
N ASN A 122 -15.36 -17.92 -17.77
CA ASN A 122 -16.71 -18.06 -18.29
C ASN A 122 -17.70 -17.79 -17.16
N ALA A 123 -17.98 -16.51 -16.93
CA ALA A 123 -18.87 -16.10 -15.85
C ALA A 123 -20.29 -16.74 -15.93
N ASP A 124 -20.67 -17.24 -17.10
CA ASP A 124 -21.94 -17.89 -17.38
C ASP A 124 -21.85 -19.42 -17.30
N ASP A 125 -20.64 -19.99 -17.08
CA ASP A 125 -20.45 -21.43 -16.89
C ASP A 125 -20.74 -21.81 -15.43
N PRO A 126 -21.71 -22.70 -15.17
CA PRO A 126 -22.02 -23.16 -13.80
C PRO A 126 -20.84 -23.82 -13.06
N GLY A 127 -19.84 -24.30 -13.79
CA GLY A 127 -18.61 -24.88 -13.24
C GLY A 127 -17.51 -23.86 -12.92
N ASP A 128 -17.64 -22.62 -13.37
CA ASP A 128 -16.63 -21.60 -13.14
C ASP A 128 -16.97 -20.73 -11.89
N VAL A 129 -15.93 -20.23 -11.23
CA VAL A 129 -16.09 -19.47 -9.99
C VAL A 129 -16.59 -18.07 -10.29
N ASN A 130 -17.80 -17.74 -9.85
CA ASN A 130 -18.37 -16.41 -9.89
C ASN A 130 -18.85 -15.98 -8.50
N ASP A 131 -17.94 -15.35 -7.74
CA ASP A 131 -18.23 -14.96 -6.35
C ASP A 131 -19.36 -13.92 -6.25
N VAL A 132 -19.57 -13.05 -7.27
CA VAL A 132 -20.66 -12.06 -7.27
C VAL A 132 -22.00 -12.76 -7.43
N SER A 133 -22.15 -13.61 -8.43
CA SER A 133 -23.40 -14.37 -8.62
C SER A 133 -23.70 -15.28 -7.43
N ARG A 134 -22.67 -15.94 -6.90
CA ARG A 134 -22.81 -16.77 -5.70
C ARG A 134 -23.33 -15.96 -4.51
N PHE A 135 -22.75 -14.79 -4.26
CA PHE A 135 -23.19 -13.91 -3.17
C PHE A 135 -24.65 -13.47 -3.35
N LEU A 136 -25.03 -13.03 -4.56
CA LEU A 136 -26.37 -12.56 -4.85
C LEU A 136 -27.41 -13.69 -4.73
N ASN A 137 -27.09 -14.90 -5.23
CA ASN A 137 -27.96 -16.06 -5.10
C ASN A 137 -28.19 -16.47 -3.63
N LEU A 138 -27.11 -16.47 -2.80
CA LEU A 138 -27.23 -16.73 -1.36
C LEU A 138 -28.03 -15.64 -0.63
N TYR A 139 -27.92 -14.40 -1.06
CA TYR A 139 -28.70 -13.29 -0.52
C TYR A 139 -30.19 -13.43 -0.88
N GLU A 140 -30.51 -13.71 -2.14
CA GLU A 140 -31.87 -13.91 -2.62
C GLU A 140 -32.54 -15.15 -1.99
N ALA A 141 -31.77 -16.22 -1.75
CA ALA A 141 -32.22 -17.39 -1.02
C ALA A 141 -32.42 -17.15 0.49
N GLY A 142 -32.04 -15.97 1.00
CA GLY A 142 -32.13 -15.64 2.42
C GLY A 142 -31.04 -16.27 3.32
N GLU A 143 -30.08 -17.00 2.75
CA GLU A 143 -29.01 -17.68 3.51
C GLU A 143 -28.02 -16.70 4.17
N LEU A 144 -27.84 -15.52 3.58
CA LEU A 144 -27.04 -14.44 4.17
C LEU A 144 -27.85 -13.49 5.07
N GLY A 145 -29.16 -13.71 5.17
CA GLY A 145 -30.07 -12.81 5.88
C GLY A 145 -30.22 -11.44 5.17
N GLN A 146 -30.96 -10.53 5.81
CA GLN A 146 -31.24 -9.21 5.22
C GLN A 146 -30.04 -8.27 5.24
N ARG A 147 -29.08 -8.47 6.13
CA ARG A 147 -27.91 -7.61 6.36
C ARG A 147 -26.65 -8.21 5.73
N ALA A 148 -26.72 -8.49 4.43
CA ALA A 148 -25.60 -9.09 3.70
C ALA A 148 -24.63 -8.03 3.17
N VAL A 149 -23.33 -8.25 3.36
CA VAL A 149 -22.27 -7.35 2.93
C VAL A 149 -21.20 -8.12 2.16
N ALA A 150 -20.93 -7.69 0.93
CA ALA A 150 -19.80 -8.17 0.16
C ALA A 150 -18.54 -7.36 0.50
N VAL A 151 -17.39 -8.01 0.68
CA VAL A 151 -16.11 -7.34 0.93
C VAL A 151 -15.13 -7.72 -0.17
N ILE A 152 -14.55 -6.74 -0.85
CA ILE A 152 -13.58 -6.93 -1.93
C ILE A 152 -12.29 -6.17 -1.68
N ALA A 153 -11.17 -6.77 -2.07
CA ALA A 153 -9.88 -6.08 -2.05
C ALA A 153 -9.78 -5.10 -3.24
N HIS A 154 -9.07 -3.97 -3.08
CA HIS A 154 -8.74 -3.04 -4.17
C HIS A 154 -8.12 -3.75 -5.37
N THR A 155 -7.32 -4.79 -5.13
CA THR A 155 -6.69 -5.59 -6.18
C THR A 155 -7.68 -6.47 -6.90
N SER A 156 -8.57 -7.17 -6.18
CA SER A 156 -9.60 -8.04 -6.75
C SER A 156 -10.63 -7.26 -7.57
N ALA A 157 -10.92 -6.03 -7.15
CA ALA A 157 -11.85 -5.17 -7.87
C ALA A 157 -11.40 -4.85 -9.30
N LYS A 158 -10.07 -4.68 -9.52
CA LYS A 158 -9.50 -4.18 -10.79
C LYS A 158 -8.94 -5.27 -11.72
N TYR A 159 -8.59 -6.44 -11.21
CA TYR A 159 -7.88 -7.44 -12.02
C TYR A 159 -8.81 -8.23 -12.94
N GLY A 160 -8.68 -7.96 -14.25
CA GLY A 160 -9.28 -8.72 -15.33
C GLY A 160 -8.32 -9.69 -16.03
N ALA A 161 -7.18 -10.01 -15.42
CA ALA A 161 -6.21 -10.97 -15.95
C ALA A 161 -6.05 -12.15 -14.99
N GLY A 162 -6.11 -13.36 -15.54
CA GLY A 162 -5.80 -14.58 -14.81
C GLY A 162 -4.29 -14.79 -14.78
N TRP A 163 -3.69 -14.82 -13.60
CA TRP A 163 -2.31 -15.23 -13.39
C TRP A 163 -2.29 -16.29 -12.30
N GLU A 164 -1.68 -17.40 -12.59
CA GLU A 164 -1.63 -18.56 -11.67
C GLU A 164 -0.23 -19.14 -11.63
N HIS A 165 0.08 -19.88 -10.55
CA HIS A 165 1.33 -20.62 -10.47
C HIS A 165 1.34 -21.71 -11.52
N ALA A 166 2.30 -21.61 -12.46
CA ALA A 166 2.51 -22.58 -13.53
C ALA A 166 3.54 -23.60 -13.05
N VAL A 167 3.15 -24.43 -12.09
CA VAL A 167 4.01 -25.46 -11.51
C VAL A 167 3.26 -26.79 -11.47
N THR A 168 4.01 -27.88 -11.54
CA THR A 168 3.48 -29.22 -11.37
C THR A 168 4.03 -29.83 -10.09
N ARG A 169 3.35 -30.81 -9.51
CA ARG A 169 3.83 -31.53 -8.34
C ARG A 169 4.33 -32.91 -8.81
N LYS A 170 5.55 -33.25 -8.42
CA LYS A 170 6.15 -34.55 -8.73
C LYS A 170 6.75 -35.17 -7.47
N ARG A 171 6.80 -36.52 -7.48
CA ARG A 171 7.49 -37.31 -6.48
C ARG A 171 8.91 -37.58 -6.95
N PHE A 172 9.83 -37.46 -6.05
CA PHE A 172 11.25 -37.74 -6.24
C PHE A 172 11.67 -38.79 -5.22
N VAL A 173 12.66 -39.60 -5.59
CA VAL A 173 13.35 -40.50 -4.67
C VAL A 173 14.73 -39.90 -4.45
N ASP A 174 15.13 -39.74 -3.21
CA ASP A 174 16.47 -39.30 -2.87
C ASP A 174 17.45 -40.46 -3.19
N ASP A 175 18.48 -40.13 -3.98
CA ASP A 175 19.46 -41.14 -4.42
C ASP A 175 20.38 -41.60 -3.30
N GLU A 176 20.52 -40.84 -2.19
CA GLU A 176 21.40 -41.17 -1.09
C GLU A 176 20.73 -42.07 -0.03
N ASP A 177 19.49 -41.77 0.34
CA ASP A 177 18.79 -42.47 1.44
C ASP A 177 17.50 -43.19 1.02
N GLY A 178 17.12 -43.11 -0.26
CA GLY A 178 15.92 -43.78 -0.83
C GLY A 178 14.60 -43.16 -0.37
N ARG A 179 14.61 -42.00 0.31
CA ARG A 179 13.38 -41.35 0.77
C ARG A 179 12.59 -40.75 -0.37
N VAL A 180 11.27 -40.98 -0.32
CA VAL A 180 10.35 -40.37 -1.28
C VAL A 180 9.87 -39.03 -0.74
N PHE A 181 10.06 -37.96 -1.54
CA PHE A 181 9.54 -36.64 -1.21
C PHE A 181 8.76 -36.04 -2.39
N GLU A 182 7.85 -35.13 -2.09
CA GLU A 182 7.10 -34.38 -3.10
C GLU A 182 7.63 -32.95 -3.17
N ALA A 183 7.84 -32.46 -4.39
CA ALA A 183 8.23 -31.08 -4.64
C ALA A 183 7.45 -30.46 -5.80
N LEU A 184 7.32 -29.12 -5.77
CA LEU A 184 6.85 -28.37 -6.93
C LEU A 184 7.95 -28.32 -7.98
N THR A 185 7.58 -28.49 -9.24
CA THR A 185 8.51 -28.56 -10.36
C THR A 185 8.18 -27.55 -11.44
N CYS A 186 9.20 -27.13 -12.16
CA CYS A 186 9.05 -26.28 -13.34
C CYS A 186 8.25 -27.01 -14.44
N PRO A 187 7.24 -26.38 -15.06
CA PRO A 187 6.43 -27.01 -16.10
C PRO A 187 7.22 -27.32 -17.37
N THR A 188 8.33 -26.61 -17.62
CA THR A 188 9.13 -26.74 -18.84
C THR A 188 10.26 -27.73 -18.68
N CYS A 189 11.12 -27.59 -17.68
CA CYS A 189 12.28 -28.46 -17.51
C CYS A 189 12.05 -29.61 -16.51
N GLY A 190 10.98 -29.56 -15.72
CA GLY A 190 10.66 -30.59 -14.73
C GLY A 190 11.54 -30.56 -13.47
N SER A 191 12.51 -29.66 -13.37
CA SER A 191 13.38 -29.54 -12.20
C SER A 191 12.61 -29.10 -10.96
N PRO A 192 12.94 -29.65 -9.77
CA PRO A 192 12.35 -29.19 -8.52
C PRO A 192 12.72 -27.72 -8.25
N ILE A 193 11.75 -26.96 -7.73
CA ILE A 193 11.93 -25.54 -7.48
C ILE A 193 12.59 -25.34 -6.12
N GLN A 194 13.71 -24.67 -6.13
CA GLN A 194 14.43 -24.27 -4.92
C GLN A 194 14.10 -22.82 -4.55
N ILE A 195 14.05 -22.54 -3.26
CA ILE A 195 13.80 -21.21 -2.69
C ILE A 195 14.99 -20.83 -1.85
N ASN A 196 15.59 -19.71 -2.18
CA ASN A 196 16.67 -19.15 -1.40
C ASN A 196 16.12 -18.52 -0.10
N LEU A 197 16.57 -19.00 1.03
CA LEU A 197 16.27 -18.48 2.35
C LEU A 197 17.37 -17.49 2.80
N PRO A 198 17.07 -16.57 3.73
CA PRO A 198 18.07 -15.73 4.36
C PRO A 198 19.18 -16.59 4.98
N GLY A 199 20.45 -16.18 4.79
CA GLY A 199 21.60 -16.94 5.28
C GLY A 199 22.20 -17.94 4.27
N GLY A 200 21.76 -17.92 3.00
CA GLY A 200 22.34 -18.76 1.94
C GLY A 200 21.82 -20.20 1.89
N PHE A 201 20.84 -20.53 2.71
CA PHE A 201 20.18 -21.85 2.68
C PHE A 201 19.16 -21.92 1.56
N THR A 202 19.05 -23.10 0.95
CA THR A 202 18.00 -23.39 -0.03
C THR A 202 16.98 -24.36 0.55
N LYS A 203 15.71 -24.15 0.22
CA LYS A 203 14.60 -25.05 0.57
C LYS A 203 13.87 -25.47 -0.70
N LEU A 204 13.48 -26.74 -0.81
CA LEU A 204 12.58 -27.18 -1.86
C LEU A 204 11.17 -26.63 -1.64
N ALA A 205 10.55 -26.14 -2.70
CA ALA A 205 9.15 -25.73 -2.66
C ALA A 205 8.25 -26.97 -2.66
N THR A 206 7.49 -27.16 -1.59
CA THR A 206 6.55 -28.28 -1.43
C THR A 206 5.08 -27.82 -1.51
N SER A 207 4.83 -26.53 -1.33
CA SER A 207 3.50 -25.90 -1.39
C SER A 207 3.51 -24.63 -2.22
N LEU A 208 2.34 -24.19 -2.72
CA LEU A 208 2.21 -22.91 -3.41
C LEU A 208 2.52 -21.71 -2.49
N ASP A 209 2.28 -21.85 -1.18
CA ASP A 209 2.63 -20.83 -0.18
C ASP A 209 4.14 -20.59 -0.11
N ASP A 210 4.96 -21.61 -0.39
CA ASP A 210 6.41 -21.48 -0.45
C ASP A 210 6.87 -20.55 -1.59
N LEU A 211 6.12 -20.53 -2.70
CA LEU A 211 6.44 -19.67 -3.85
C LEU A 211 6.07 -18.19 -3.58
N GLY A 212 5.07 -17.95 -2.72
CA GLY A 212 4.56 -16.62 -2.44
C GLY A 212 3.95 -15.93 -3.68
N ASP A 213 3.56 -14.66 -3.55
CA ASP A 213 2.91 -13.88 -4.62
C ASP A 213 3.90 -13.21 -5.58
N LYS A 214 5.20 -13.50 -5.49
CA LYS A 214 6.21 -12.85 -6.34
C LYS A 214 6.36 -13.59 -7.67
N ARG A 215 6.54 -12.83 -8.76
CA ARG A 215 6.98 -13.40 -10.04
C ARG A 215 8.35 -14.06 -9.83
N ARG A 216 8.37 -15.38 -9.99
CA ARG A 216 9.60 -16.18 -9.96
C ARG A 216 9.83 -16.80 -11.33
N PHE A 217 11.09 -17.05 -11.63
CA PHE A 217 11.52 -17.77 -12.80
C PHE A 217 12.24 -19.05 -12.35
N CYS A 218 12.23 -20.06 -13.18
CA CYS A 218 13.00 -21.26 -12.94
C CYS A 218 14.49 -20.97 -13.08
N GLU A 219 15.25 -21.18 -12.00
CA GLU A 219 16.68 -20.95 -11.93
C GLU A 219 17.50 -22.23 -12.24
N ALA A 220 16.83 -23.33 -12.60
CA ALA A 220 17.52 -24.60 -12.91
C ALA A 220 18.39 -24.46 -14.16
N GLU A 221 19.61 -24.99 -14.07
CA GLU A 221 20.52 -25.11 -15.19
C GLU A 221 20.08 -26.28 -16.09
N ILE A 222 19.92 -26.02 -17.36
CA ILE A 222 19.51 -27.02 -18.36
C ILE A 222 20.46 -27.01 -19.55
N SER A 223 20.61 -28.14 -20.21
CA SER A 223 21.30 -28.20 -21.51
C SER A 223 20.37 -27.72 -22.61
N GLY A 224 20.85 -26.85 -23.48
CA GLY A 224 20.07 -26.29 -24.57
C GLY A 224 20.84 -25.28 -25.39
N TYR A 225 20.20 -24.68 -26.38
CA TYR A 225 20.82 -23.59 -27.12
C TYR A 225 21.02 -22.35 -26.24
N GLU A 226 22.19 -21.75 -26.29
CA GLU A 226 22.48 -20.53 -25.55
C GLU A 226 21.68 -19.35 -26.10
N LEU A 227 21.23 -18.49 -25.17
CA LEU A 227 20.47 -17.28 -25.50
C LEU A 227 21.22 -16.05 -25.02
N ASP A 228 21.21 -14.98 -25.83
CA ASP A 228 21.75 -13.68 -25.42
C ASP A 228 20.78 -12.99 -24.41
N ASP A 229 21.21 -11.85 -23.86
CA ASP A 229 20.43 -11.03 -22.90
C ASP A 229 19.06 -10.58 -23.43
N LYS A 230 18.84 -10.70 -24.75
CA LYS A 230 17.58 -10.38 -25.43
C LYS A 230 16.75 -11.62 -25.79
N GLY A 231 17.19 -12.81 -25.36
CA GLY A 231 16.52 -14.07 -25.61
C GLY A 231 16.70 -14.60 -27.05
N ARG A 232 17.69 -14.14 -27.80
CA ARG A 232 17.99 -14.63 -29.14
C ARG A 232 19.08 -15.67 -29.08
N LEU A 233 19.06 -16.63 -30.01
CA LEU A 233 20.06 -17.68 -30.12
C LEU A 233 21.47 -17.11 -30.34
N VAL A 234 22.39 -17.51 -29.47
CA VAL A 234 23.82 -17.26 -29.68
C VAL A 234 24.31 -18.14 -30.84
N GLN A 235 25.03 -17.56 -31.78
CA GLN A 235 25.57 -18.26 -32.94
C GLN A 235 27.09 -18.27 -32.90
N ASP A 236 27.70 -19.36 -33.35
CA ASP A 236 29.14 -19.48 -33.53
C ASP A 236 29.61 -18.68 -34.80
N GLU A 237 30.90 -18.72 -35.08
CA GLU A 237 31.51 -18.07 -36.25
C GLU A 237 30.93 -18.56 -37.59
N ASN A 238 30.34 -19.76 -37.63
CA ASN A 238 29.69 -20.38 -38.79
C ASN A 238 28.16 -20.14 -38.80
N ARG A 239 27.65 -19.22 -37.96
CA ARG A 239 26.21 -18.91 -37.79
C ARG A 239 25.37 -20.11 -37.32
N LYS A 240 25.97 -21.11 -36.69
CA LYS A 240 25.22 -22.22 -36.08
C LYS A 240 24.90 -21.89 -34.64
N PRO A 241 23.70 -22.26 -34.15
CA PRO A 241 23.33 -22.07 -32.75
C PRO A 241 24.30 -22.83 -31.81
N VAL A 242 24.78 -22.17 -30.80
CA VAL A 242 25.67 -22.76 -29.78
C VAL A 242 24.84 -23.57 -28.79
N TRP A 243 25.25 -24.82 -28.59
CA TRP A 243 24.63 -25.70 -27.60
C TRP A 243 25.49 -25.72 -26.32
N GLY A 244 24.89 -25.39 -25.17
CA GLY A 244 25.59 -25.31 -23.91
C GLY A 244 24.67 -25.43 -22.71
N LYS A 245 25.16 -25.01 -21.55
CA LYS A 245 24.37 -24.93 -20.32
C LYS A 245 23.74 -23.54 -20.22
N ARG A 246 22.47 -23.46 -19.90
CA ARG A 246 21.74 -22.21 -19.69
C ARG A 246 20.74 -22.32 -18.54
N ILE A 247 20.38 -21.19 -17.95
CA ILE A 247 19.26 -21.14 -17.00
C ILE A 247 17.95 -21.39 -17.76
N CYS A 248 17.08 -22.19 -17.19
CA CYS A 248 15.75 -22.49 -17.77
C CYS A 248 14.93 -21.21 -18.03
N GLY A 249 14.87 -20.31 -17.07
CA GLY A 249 14.24 -19.01 -17.19
C GLY A 249 12.70 -19.05 -17.35
N THR A 250 12.07 -20.23 -17.26
CA THR A 250 10.60 -20.34 -17.40
C THR A 250 9.91 -19.59 -16.27
N PRO A 251 8.97 -18.67 -16.57
CA PRO A 251 8.18 -18.00 -15.53
C PRO A 251 7.30 -19.02 -14.81
N LEU A 252 7.43 -19.08 -13.49
CA LEU A 252 6.65 -19.97 -12.61
C LEU A 252 5.29 -19.38 -12.22
N PHE A 253 4.98 -18.20 -12.74
CA PHE A 253 3.69 -17.52 -12.60
C PHE A 253 3.29 -17.02 -13.98
N GLN A 254 2.29 -17.63 -14.58
CA GLN A 254 1.95 -17.44 -15.99
C GLN A 254 0.53 -16.90 -16.16
N PHE A 255 0.32 -16.20 -17.28
CA PHE A 255 -0.98 -15.71 -17.68
C PHE A 255 -1.86 -16.89 -18.12
N THR A 256 -3.01 -17.06 -17.47
CA THR A 256 -3.95 -18.14 -17.75
C THR A 256 -5.17 -17.72 -18.58
N GLY A 257 -5.21 -16.46 -18.99
CA GLY A 257 -6.26 -15.90 -19.83
C GLY A 257 -6.94 -14.67 -19.21
N ARG A 258 -7.77 -13.99 -19.98
CA ARG A 258 -8.59 -12.88 -19.51
C ARG A 258 -9.74 -13.42 -18.68
N ARG A 259 -9.99 -12.78 -17.53
CA ARG A 259 -11.17 -12.99 -16.69
C ARG A 259 -11.82 -11.67 -16.37
N TRP A 260 -13.03 -11.68 -15.90
CA TRP A 260 -13.72 -10.47 -15.48
C TRP A 260 -13.06 -9.85 -14.24
N ALA A 261 -12.84 -8.53 -14.26
CA ALA A 261 -12.64 -7.78 -13.04
C ALA A 261 -13.97 -7.70 -12.29
N ILE A 262 -13.96 -7.83 -10.95
CA ILE A 262 -15.20 -7.81 -10.17
C ILE A 262 -16.00 -6.52 -10.41
N ALA A 263 -15.31 -5.35 -10.43
CA ALA A 263 -15.97 -4.07 -10.70
C ALA A 263 -16.59 -3.98 -12.10
N GLU A 264 -15.90 -4.51 -13.11
CA GLU A 264 -16.41 -4.57 -14.48
C GLU A 264 -17.63 -5.49 -14.59
N TYR A 265 -17.58 -6.65 -13.93
CA TYR A 265 -18.72 -7.58 -13.89
C TYR A 265 -19.95 -6.94 -13.23
N ILE A 266 -19.77 -6.32 -12.05
CA ILE A 266 -20.86 -5.64 -11.35
C ILE A 266 -21.46 -4.53 -12.25
N ALA A 267 -20.62 -3.76 -12.92
CA ALA A 267 -21.09 -2.67 -13.78
C ALA A 267 -21.89 -3.14 -15.00
N LYS A 268 -21.59 -4.31 -15.55
CA LYS A 268 -22.23 -4.84 -16.77
C LYS A 268 -23.35 -5.83 -16.49
N GLN A 269 -23.21 -6.69 -15.45
CA GLN A 269 -24.10 -7.83 -15.22
C GLN A 269 -24.91 -7.72 -13.92
N ALA A 270 -24.46 -6.92 -12.94
CA ALA A 270 -25.09 -6.82 -11.63
C ALA A 270 -25.30 -5.36 -11.18
N ARG A 271 -25.53 -4.46 -12.14
CA ARG A 271 -25.72 -3.03 -11.86
C ARG A 271 -26.97 -2.81 -11.00
N GLY A 272 -26.82 -2.06 -9.89
CA GLY A 272 -27.92 -1.78 -8.96
C GLY A 272 -28.19 -2.91 -7.94
N ALA A 273 -27.53 -4.07 -8.07
CA ALA A 273 -27.69 -5.16 -7.11
C ALA A 273 -27.24 -4.75 -5.69
N PHE A 274 -26.14 -4.00 -5.58
CA PHE A 274 -25.67 -3.44 -4.32
C PHE A 274 -26.22 -2.02 -4.12
N LYS A 275 -26.78 -1.74 -2.93
CA LYS A 275 -27.38 -0.42 -2.64
C LYS A 275 -26.36 0.60 -2.15
N LEU A 276 -25.33 0.18 -1.40
CA LEU A 276 -24.29 1.04 -0.85
C LEU A 276 -22.91 0.50 -1.19
N LEU A 277 -22.04 1.39 -1.68
CA LEU A 277 -20.59 1.18 -1.77
C LEU A 277 -19.93 1.91 -0.61
N ILE A 278 -19.10 1.19 0.16
CA ILE A 278 -18.12 1.79 1.07
C ILE A 278 -16.73 1.60 0.49
N ALA A 279 -16.01 2.70 0.26
CA ALA A 279 -14.63 2.67 -0.22
C ALA A 279 -13.69 3.14 0.89
N ASP A 280 -12.98 2.17 1.49
CA ASP A 280 -11.97 2.45 2.51
C ASP A 280 -10.63 2.76 1.87
N GLU A 281 -9.87 3.66 2.51
CA GLU A 281 -8.64 4.25 1.99
C GLU A 281 -8.80 4.76 0.53
N CYS A 282 -9.88 5.50 0.30
CA CYS A 282 -10.29 5.96 -1.02
C CYS A 282 -9.23 6.81 -1.75
N HIS A 283 -8.26 7.39 -1.04
CA HIS A 283 -7.15 8.12 -1.63
C HIS A 283 -6.29 7.24 -2.57
N GLU A 284 -6.21 5.93 -2.32
CA GLU A 284 -5.55 4.99 -3.23
C GLU A 284 -6.28 4.80 -4.57
N LEU A 285 -7.55 5.19 -4.63
CA LEU A 285 -8.43 5.06 -5.79
C LEU A 285 -8.54 6.37 -6.61
N ALA A 286 -7.82 7.42 -6.20
CA ALA A 286 -7.95 8.76 -6.75
C ALA A 286 -7.25 8.98 -8.11
N ALA A 287 -6.33 8.11 -8.54
CA ALA A 287 -5.55 8.32 -9.76
C ALA A 287 -6.39 8.36 -11.03
N LYS A 288 -6.01 9.24 -12.00
CA LYS A 288 -6.76 9.55 -13.22
C LYS A 288 -7.10 8.32 -14.06
N ALA A 289 -6.09 7.58 -14.46
CA ALA A 289 -6.18 6.48 -15.42
C ALA A 289 -5.64 5.16 -14.86
N SER A 290 -5.60 5.01 -13.54
CA SER A 290 -5.21 3.73 -12.93
C SER A 290 -6.36 2.73 -13.00
N ASP A 291 -6.03 1.46 -13.13
CA ASP A 291 -7.03 0.39 -13.08
C ASP A 291 -7.90 0.45 -11.81
N ARG A 292 -7.30 0.86 -10.67
CA ARG A 292 -8.03 1.09 -9.41
C ARG A 292 -9.06 2.21 -9.55
N GLY A 293 -8.67 3.32 -10.18
CA GLY A 293 -9.58 4.46 -10.41
C GLY A 293 -10.73 4.12 -11.35
N ILE A 294 -10.47 3.29 -12.38
CA ILE A 294 -11.50 2.80 -13.30
C ILE A 294 -12.46 1.87 -12.58
N ALA A 295 -11.94 0.89 -11.83
CA ALA A 295 -12.76 -0.04 -11.04
C ALA A 295 -13.64 0.72 -10.02
N PHE A 296 -13.08 1.71 -9.34
CA PHE A 296 -13.82 2.55 -8.41
C PHE A 296 -14.96 3.32 -9.11
N HIS A 297 -14.68 3.93 -10.27
CA HIS A 297 -15.71 4.61 -11.06
C HIS A 297 -16.85 3.67 -11.44
N GLN A 298 -16.54 2.46 -11.88
CA GLN A 298 -17.54 1.44 -12.23
C GLN A 298 -18.41 1.06 -11.04
N LEU A 299 -17.83 0.88 -9.85
CA LEU A 299 -18.59 0.57 -8.64
C LEU A 299 -19.47 1.73 -8.19
N VAL A 300 -18.95 2.97 -8.17
CA VAL A 300 -19.73 4.18 -7.86
C VAL A 300 -20.94 4.32 -8.82
N ALA A 301 -20.72 4.08 -10.11
CA ALA A 301 -21.79 4.15 -11.11
C ALA A 301 -22.81 3.00 -11.01
N SER A 302 -22.49 1.94 -10.28
CA SER A 302 -23.31 0.72 -10.16
C SER A 302 -24.10 0.64 -8.85
N THR A 303 -23.87 1.56 -7.92
CA THR A 303 -24.54 1.58 -6.61
C THR A 303 -25.38 2.86 -6.45
N LYS A 304 -26.41 2.79 -5.61
CA LYS A 304 -27.26 3.95 -5.33
C LYS A 304 -26.57 4.96 -4.44
N TYR A 305 -25.83 4.50 -3.44
CA TYR A 305 -25.18 5.30 -2.42
C TYR A 305 -23.69 4.98 -2.36
N THR A 306 -22.89 5.99 -2.04
CA THR A 306 -21.45 5.82 -1.86
C THR A 306 -20.99 6.52 -0.59
N LEU A 307 -20.25 5.79 0.24
CA LEU A 307 -19.51 6.31 1.39
C LEU A 307 -18.02 6.10 1.14
N THR A 308 -17.22 7.14 1.31
CA THR A 308 -15.77 7.02 1.29
C THR A 308 -15.17 7.26 2.67
N LEU A 309 -14.20 6.44 3.02
CA LEU A 309 -13.46 6.52 4.28
C LEU A 309 -11.98 6.69 3.97
N THR A 310 -11.30 7.58 4.67
CA THR A 310 -9.83 7.73 4.52
C THR A 310 -9.21 8.48 5.68
N GLY A 311 -7.94 8.18 5.98
CA GLY A 311 -7.11 9.00 6.86
C GLY A 311 -6.57 10.25 6.16
N THR A 312 -6.44 10.21 4.83
CA THR A 312 -5.80 11.26 4.03
C THR A 312 -6.63 11.56 2.79
N PHE A 313 -7.44 12.58 2.84
CA PHE A 313 -8.28 12.98 1.69
C PHE A 313 -7.48 13.79 0.66
N PHE A 314 -6.47 14.51 1.10
CA PHE A 314 -5.65 15.39 0.30
C PHE A 314 -4.21 14.87 0.17
N GLY A 315 -3.77 14.57 -1.05
CA GLY A 315 -2.45 14.01 -1.38
C GLY A 315 -1.38 15.07 -1.68
N GLY A 316 -1.49 16.27 -1.12
CA GLY A 316 -0.49 17.33 -1.25
C GLY A 316 -0.68 18.30 -2.41
N ARG A 317 -1.48 17.99 -3.44
CA ARG A 317 -1.83 18.87 -4.57
C ARG A 317 -3.32 18.86 -4.83
N SER A 318 -3.87 19.97 -5.34
CA SER A 318 -5.31 20.04 -5.62
C SER A 318 -5.77 19.01 -6.65
N THR A 319 -4.92 18.66 -7.60
CA THR A 319 -5.21 17.63 -8.60
C THR A 319 -5.33 16.24 -8.01
N SER A 320 -4.73 15.95 -6.85
CA SER A 320 -4.85 14.64 -6.19
C SER A 320 -6.27 14.30 -5.76
N ILE A 321 -7.08 15.31 -5.42
CA ILE A 321 -8.47 15.14 -5.02
C ILE A 321 -9.47 15.30 -6.18
N PHE A 322 -9.04 15.89 -7.30
CA PHE A 322 -9.91 16.22 -8.43
C PHE A 322 -10.67 15.01 -8.96
N TRP A 323 -9.95 13.95 -9.35
CA TRP A 323 -10.59 12.78 -9.94
C TRP A 323 -11.43 11.98 -8.96
N LEU A 324 -11.08 12.03 -7.66
CA LEU A 324 -11.91 11.44 -6.61
C LEU A 324 -13.25 12.16 -6.54
N LEU A 325 -13.23 13.49 -6.40
CA LEU A 325 -14.45 14.30 -6.35
C LEU A 325 -15.24 14.26 -7.67
N HIS A 326 -14.56 14.21 -8.81
CA HIS A 326 -15.22 14.09 -10.11
C HIS A 326 -16.01 12.78 -10.23
N ARG A 327 -15.48 11.66 -9.68
CA ARG A 327 -16.20 10.38 -9.66
C ARG A 327 -17.38 10.37 -8.68
N LEU A 328 -17.23 11.05 -7.58
CA LEU A 328 -18.23 11.07 -6.49
C LEU A 328 -19.32 12.12 -6.70
N ASN A 329 -18.96 13.37 -6.95
CA ASN A 329 -19.86 14.51 -6.85
C ASN A 329 -20.43 14.95 -8.20
N ALA A 330 -21.76 14.90 -8.34
CA ALA A 330 -22.45 15.38 -9.53
C ALA A 330 -22.20 16.88 -9.80
N SER A 331 -22.09 17.71 -8.74
CA SER A 331 -21.78 19.14 -8.87
C SER A 331 -20.41 19.39 -9.49
N VAL A 332 -19.41 18.57 -9.16
CA VAL A 332 -18.09 18.67 -9.76
C VAL A 332 -18.13 18.25 -11.24
N ARG A 333 -18.84 17.18 -11.58
CA ARG A 333 -19.02 16.75 -12.98
C ARG A 333 -19.77 17.78 -13.83
N LYS A 334 -20.69 18.54 -13.24
CA LYS A 334 -21.40 19.62 -13.94
C LYS A 334 -20.47 20.77 -14.32
N ASP A 335 -19.52 21.11 -13.44
CA ASP A 335 -18.65 22.27 -13.61
C ASP A 335 -17.36 21.96 -14.36
N PHE A 336 -16.90 20.69 -14.32
CA PHE A 336 -15.61 20.26 -14.87
C PHE A 336 -15.77 18.96 -15.68
N ALA A 337 -15.17 18.94 -16.87
CA ALA A 337 -14.96 17.69 -17.61
C ALA A 337 -13.85 16.86 -16.97
N PHE A 338 -13.80 15.56 -17.29
CA PHE A 338 -12.80 14.63 -16.70
C PHE A 338 -11.34 15.03 -16.97
N ASN A 339 -11.07 15.75 -18.06
CA ASN A 339 -9.75 16.23 -18.44
C ASN A 339 -9.46 17.68 -18.02
N ASP A 340 -10.34 18.32 -17.24
CA ASP A 340 -10.19 19.72 -16.81
C ASP A 340 -9.27 19.91 -15.60
N GLU A 341 -8.33 18.99 -15.39
CA GLU A 341 -7.37 19.05 -14.27
C GLU A 341 -6.58 20.36 -14.21
N LYS A 342 -6.21 20.92 -15.39
CA LYS A 342 -5.49 22.21 -15.46
C LYS A 342 -6.36 23.38 -15.03
N ARG A 343 -7.66 23.36 -15.38
CA ARG A 343 -8.63 24.36 -14.96
C ARG A 343 -8.89 24.25 -13.46
N TRP A 344 -9.03 23.02 -12.96
CA TRP A 344 -9.14 22.74 -11.53
C TRP A 344 -7.92 23.27 -10.74
N ALA A 345 -6.70 22.96 -11.19
CA ALA A 345 -5.48 23.43 -10.55
C ALA A 345 -5.35 24.96 -10.54
N ARG A 346 -5.88 25.66 -11.55
CA ARG A 346 -5.92 27.14 -11.57
C ARG A 346 -6.87 27.72 -10.51
N LEU A 347 -7.94 27.03 -10.19
CA LEU A 347 -8.95 27.50 -9.22
C LEU A 347 -8.62 27.10 -7.78
N TYR A 348 -8.08 25.88 -7.60
CA TYR A 348 -7.90 25.28 -6.29
C TYR A 348 -6.46 24.94 -5.93
N GLY A 349 -5.54 24.96 -6.89
CA GLY A 349 -4.12 24.64 -6.67
C GLY A 349 -3.27 25.88 -6.38
N VAL A 350 -2.03 25.60 -5.97
CA VAL A 350 -0.96 26.59 -5.88
C VAL A 350 -0.10 26.45 -7.12
N LEU A 351 -0.02 27.50 -7.95
CA LEU A 351 0.69 27.46 -9.23
C LEU A 351 1.96 28.30 -9.20
N GLU A 352 3.06 27.69 -9.60
CA GLU A 352 4.31 28.38 -9.89
C GLU A 352 4.44 28.60 -11.40
N MET A 353 4.66 29.84 -11.79
CA MET A 353 4.84 30.23 -13.20
C MET A 353 6.31 30.23 -13.56
N THR A 354 6.76 29.26 -14.35
CA THR A 354 8.13 29.23 -14.87
C THR A 354 8.16 29.66 -16.33
N ARG A 355 9.05 30.62 -16.65
CA ARG A 355 9.35 31.01 -18.04
C ARG A 355 10.45 30.10 -18.58
N LYS A 356 10.14 29.26 -19.55
CA LYS A 356 11.15 28.51 -20.30
C LYS A 356 11.37 29.20 -21.65
N SER A 357 12.61 29.59 -21.94
CA SER A 357 12.99 29.96 -23.29
C SER A 357 13.18 28.67 -24.11
N LYS A 358 12.43 28.48 -25.18
CA LYS A 358 12.82 27.53 -26.22
C LYS A 358 13.91 28.18 -27.07
N ARG A 359 15.11 27.58 -27.11
CA ARG A 359 16.03 27.81 -28.20
C ARG A 359 15.33 27.32 -29.48
N ALA A 360 15.26 28.19 -30.51
CA ALA A 360 14.91 27.74 -31.85
C ALA A 360 15.90 26.66 -32.23
N THR A 361 15.42 25.50 -32.66
CA THR A 361 16.22 24.51 -33.37
C THR A 361 16.76 25.20 -34.60
N GLU A 362 18.08 25.12 -34.78
CA GLU A 362 18.79 25.51 -36.00
C GLU A 362 18.35 24.54 -37.13
N ASP A 363 17.30 24.90 -37.84
CA ASP A 363 17.13 24.52 -39.24
C ASP A 363 17.46 25.77 -40.04
N GLY A 364 18.45 25.62 -40.91
CA GLY A 364 19.12 26.69 -41.59
C GLY A 364 18.18 27.57 -42.41
N ASP A 365 18.27 28.86 -42.17
CA ASP A 365 18.08 29.89 -43.14
C ASP A 365 19.11 31.00 -42.86
N GLU A 366 20.02 31.17 -43.78
CA GLU A 366 21.01 32.23 -43.84
C GLU A 366 20.34 33.58 -44.17
N ASP A 367 19.61 34.15 -43.21
CA ASP A 367 19.30 35.59 -43.26
C ASP A 367 19.22 36.12 -41.85
N GLY A 368 20.23 36.93 -41.51
CA GLY A 368 20.42 37.52 -40.21
C GLY A 368 19.31 38.48 -39.79
N PHE A 369 18.32 37.98 -39.11
CA PHE A 369 17.40 38.79 -38.28
C PHE A 369 17.18 38.14 -36.91
N THR A 370 17.37 38.91 -35.89
CA THR A 370 17.24 38.64 -34.46
C THR A 370 16.07 37.72 -34.14
N GLY A 371 16.37 36.46 -33.82
CA GLY A 371 15.40 35.46 -33.47
C GLY A 371 14.63 35.85 -32.20
N ASN A 372 13.35 36.11 -32.34
CA ASN A 372 12.42 36.32 -31.23
C ASN A 372 12.42 35.09 -30.35
N ARG A 373 13.02 35.19 -29.17
CA ARG A 373 12.93 34.16 -28.12
C ARG A 373 11.46 33.98 -27.72
N ARG A 374 10.81 32.96 -28.22
CA ARG A 374 9.47 32.60 -27.77
C ARG A 374 9.56 32.06 -26.35
N TYR A 375 9.10 32.85 -25.36
CA TYR A 375 8.95 32.45 -23.99
C TYR A 375 7.63 31.69 -23.84
N GLN A 376 7.73 30.46 -23.40
CA GLN A 376 6.53 29.67 -23.06
C GLN A 376 6.37 29.68 -21.53
N ASN A 377 5.32 30.33 -21.07
CA ASN A 377 4.96 30.30 -19.64
C ASN A 377 4.40 28.90 -19.32
N GLN A 378 5.07 28.16 -18.50
CA GLN A 378 4.64 26.85 -18.03
C GLN A 378 4.22 26.94 -16.56
N ALA A 379 2.92 26.76 -16.30
CA ALA A 379 2.41 26.68 -14.94
C ALA A 379 2.64 25.27 -14.40
N LYS A 380 3.31 25.17 -13.25
CA LYS A 380 3.54 23.91 -12.53
C LYS A 380 2.81 23.98 -11.19
N GLU A 381 1.99 22.97 -10.91
CA GLU A 381 1.33 22.89 -9.61
C GLU A 381 2.33 22.51 -8.53
N GLN A 382 2.37 23.31 -7.49
CA GLN A 382 3.14 23.11 -6.27
C GLN A 382 2.28 22.44 -5.18
N PRO A 383 2.90 21.86 -4.13
CA PRO A 383 2.15 21.39 -2.96
C PRO A 383 1.31 22.52 -2.35
N GLY A 384 0.06 22.20 -2.06
CA GLY A 384 -0.90 23.13 -1.48
C GLY A 384 -2.27 23.06 -2.14
N ILE A 385 -3.26 23.60 -1.46
CA ILE A 385 -4.65 23.69 -1.93
C ILE A 385 -5.29 24.99 -1.42
N SER A 386 -6.07 25.62 -2.27
CA SER A 386 -6.82 26.82 -1.89
C SER A 386 -7.94 26.49 -0.91
N PRO A 387 -8.14 27.30 0.14
CA PRO A 387 -9.28 27.15 1.05
C PRO A 387 -10.66 27.14 0.36
N ALA A 388 -10.76 27.69 -0.85
CA ALA A 388 -12.01 27.67 -1.64
C ALA A 388 -12.52 26.27 -1.95
N ILE A 389 -11.66 25.23 -1.86
CA ILE A 389 -12.06 23.81 -2.03
C ILE A 389 -13.09 23.39 -0.97
N VAL A 390 -13.09 24.00 0.20
CA VAL A 390 -14.01 23.70 1.30
C VAL A 390 -15.47 23.79 0.82
N ASN A 391 -15.79 24.73 -0.07
CA ASN A 391 -17.15 24.86 -0.65
C ASN A 391 -17.59 23.59 -1.45
N ARG A 392 -16.65 22.76 -1.89
CA ARG A 392 -16.93 21.51 -2.61
C ARG A 392 -17.08 20.31 -1.67
N LEU A 393 -16.69 20.47 -0.41
CA LEU A 393 -16.61 19.38 0.56
C LEU A 393 -17.70 19.46 1.64
N LEU A 394 -18.10 20.67 2.07
CA LEU A 394 -18.94 20.88 3.26
C LEU A 394 -20.27 20.11 3.25
N ASP A 395 -20.91 19.98 2.09
CA ASP A 395 -22.20 19.30 2.00
C ASP A 395 -22.11 17.78 2.16
N THR A 396 -20.92 17.20 1.94
CA THR A 396 -20.75 15.74 1.82
C THR A 396 -19.59 15.19 2.64
N THR A 397 -18.78 16.02 3.29
CA THR A 397 -17.53 15.58 3.93
C THR A 397 -17.49 15.98 5.39
N VAL A 398 -17.12 15.02 6.23
CA VAL A 398 -16.84 15.21 7.66
C VAL A 398 -15.35 14.96 7.92
N PHE A 399 -14.78 15.82 8.77
CA PHE A 399 -13.42 15.70 9.27
C PHE A 399 -13.47 15.31 10.74
N LEU A 400 -12.75 14.24 11.11
CA LEU A 400 -12.77 13.66 12.46
C LEU A 400 -11.35 13.43 12.96
N SER A 401 -11.02 14.03 14.09
CA SER A 401 -9.77 13.80 14.80
C SER A 401 -9.97 12.91 16.02
N LEU A 402 -8.88 12.35 16.54
CA LEU A 402 -8.92 11.57 17.78
C LEU A 402 -9.42 12.38 18.98
N LYS A 403 -9.14 13.68 19.00
CA LYS A 403 -9.59 14.60 20.05
C LYS A 403 -11.11 14.74 20.09
N ASP A 404 -11.77 14.62 18.94
CA ASP A 404 -13.23 14.76 18.82
C ASP A 404 -13.97 13.57 19.45
N LEU A 405 -13.28 12.46 19.73
CA LEU A 405 -13.90 11.28 20.36
C LEU A 405 -14.20 11.47 21.84
N GLY A 406 -13.61 12.47 22.49
CA GLY A 406 -13.80 12.71 23.94
C GLY A 406 -13.15 11.65 24.85
N LEU A 407 -12.31 10.78 24.32
CA LEU A 407 -11.58 9.79 25.09
C LEU A 407 -10.26 10.39 25.61
N ALA A 408 -9.85 9.97 26.80
CA ALA A 408 -8.51 10.27 27.29
C ALA A 408 -7.48 9.56 26.40
N LEU A 409 -6.72 10.34 25.65
CA LEU A 409 -5.62 9.83 24.86
C LEU A 409 -4.44 9.51 25.77
N PRO A 410 -3.68 8.43 25.50
CA PRO A 410 -2.46 8.14 26.22
C PRO A 410 -1.46 9.30 26.08
N HIS A 411 -0.63 9.47 27.08
CA HIS A 411 0.47 10.43 26.99
C HIS A 411 1.38 10.06 25.81
N TYR A 412 1.60 10.98 24.91
CA TYR A 412 2.51 10.84 23.78
C TYR A 412 3.72 11.77 23.98
N ALA A 413 4.91 11.18 23.90
CA ALA A 413 6.17 11.91 23.90
C ALA A 413 6.99 11.50 22.67
N GLU A 414 7.58 12.47 21.99
CA GLU A 414 8.52 12.26 20.90
C GLU A 414 9.86 12.86 21.31
N GLU A 415 10.89 12.05 21.27
CA GLU A 415 12.24 12.42 21.68
C GLU A 415 13.22 12.19 20.55
N VAL A 416 14.00 13.19 20.22
CA VAL A 416 15.09 13.10 19.25
C VAL A 416 16.39 12.75 19.98
N VAL A 417 16.86 11.51 19.79
CA VAL A 417 18.12 11.05 20.38
C VAL A 417 19.26 11.32 19.43
N THR A 418 20.23 12.12 19.88
CA THR A 418 21.45 12.44 19.13
C THR A 418 22.60 11.54 19.59
N LEU A 419 23.17 10.77 18.67
CA LEU A 419 24.26 9.87 18.94
C LEU A 419 25.49 10.25 18.11
N THR A 420 26.65 10.25 18.75
CA THR A 420 27.92 10.57 18.09
C THR A 420 28.50 9.30 17.45
N MET A 421 28.87 9.38 16.18
CA MET A 421 29.61 8.32 15.49
C MET A 421 31.00 8.14 16.12
N THR A 422 31.58 6.96 16.02
CA THR A 422 33.01 6.77 16.32
C THR A 422 33.86 7.67 15.41
N ASP A 423 35.09 7.98 15.80
CA ASP A 423 35.95 8.86 15.02
C ASP A 423 36.20 8.31 13.61
N GLU A 424 36.39 7.02 13.48
CA GLU A 424 36.60 6.33 12.21
C GLU A 424 35.34 6.39 11.33
N GLN A 425 34.20 5.99 11.88
CA GLN A 425 32.90 6.05 11.20
C GLN A 425 32.58 7.49 10.73
N GLY A 426 32.77 8.47 11.63
CA GLY A 426 32.54 9.88 11.35
C GLY A 426 33.50 10.45 10.31
N GLY A 427 34.77 10.04 10.32
CA GLY A 427 35.79 10.43 9.34
C GLY A 427 35.40 9.95 7.92
N GLN A 428 35.08 8.67 7.77
CA GLN A 428 34.66 8.09 6.50
C GLN A 428 33.36 8.73 6.00
N TYR A 429 32.37 8.89 6.89
CA TYR A 429 31.09 9.53 6.55
C TYR A 429 31.27 10.96 6.04
N ARG A 430 32.05 11.80 6.72
CA ARG A 430 32.29 13.19 6.30
C ARG A 430 33.00 13.25 4.94
N SER A 431 33.98 12.40 4.70
CA SER A 431 34.70 12.30 3.42
C SER A 431 33.75 11.93 2.28
N MET A 432 32.94 10.89 2.45
CA MET A 432 31.92 10.46 1.49
C MET A 432 30.89 11.56 1.23
N ALA A 433 30.29 12.12 2.29
CA ALA A 433 29.25 13.13 2.18
C ALA A 433 29.74 14.39 1.45
N LYS A 434 30.98 14.81 1.69
CA LYS A 434 31.62 15.94 1.01
C LYS A 434 31.80 15.65 -0.48
N LYS A 435 32.40 14.51 -0.84
CA LYS A 435 32.62 14.14 -2.25
C LYS A 435 31.32 14.08 -3.03
N LEU A 436 30.29 13.43 -2.48
CA LEU A 436 28.99 13.30 -3.14
C LEU A 436 28.24 14.63 -3.23
N ARG A 437 28.36 15.50 -2.20
CA ARG A 437 27.80 16.85 -2.23
C ARG A 437 28.44 17.70 -3.33
N ASP A 438 29.77 17.66 -3.45
CA ASP A 438 30.51 18.43 -4.45
C ASP A 438 30.13 17.98 -5.88
N LEU A 439 29.88 16.67 -6.08
CA LEU A 439 29.34 16.15 -7.34
C LEU A 439 27.88 16.62 -7.56
N ALA A 440 27.04 16.62 -6.54
CA ALA A 440 25.65 17.06 -6.64
C ALA A 440 25.51 18.56 -6.94
N ILE A 441 26.44 19.39 -6.43
CA ILE A 441 26.52 20.82 -6.77
C ILE A 441 26.89 21.02 -8.24
N LYS A 442 27.86 20.25 -8.75
CA LYS A 442 28.28 20.31 -10.16
C LYS A 442 27.19 19.79 -11.09
N ASN A 443 26.46 18.76 -10.68
CA ASN A 443 25.39 18.17 -11.47
C ASN A 443 24.26 17.66 -10.54
N ARG A 444 23.11 18.34 -10.58
CA ARG A 444 21.91 18.03 -9.76
C ARG A 444 21.43 16.57 -9.88
N ARG A 445 21.85 15.86 -10.92
CA ARG A 445 21.55 14.43 -11.10
C ARG A 445 22.05 13.58 -9.94
N TYR A 446 23.16 13.96 -9.30
CA TYR A 446 23.75 13.23 -8.16
C TYR A 446 23.13 13.57 -6.81
N LEU A 447 22.12 14.46 -6.77
CA LEU A 447 21.47 14.86 -5.51
C LEU A 447 20.77 13.66 -4.82
N SER A 448 20.09 12.81 -5.60
CA SER A 448 19.45 11.60 -5.08
C SER A 448 20.47 10.61 -4.51
N THR A 449 21.60 10.43 -5.21
CA THR A 449 22.69 9.57 -4.76
C THR A 449 23.28 10.09 -3.44
N TRP A 450 23.57 11.39 -3.37
CA TRP A 450 24.06 12.01 -2.14
C TRP A 450 23.08 11.80 -0.97
N LEU A 451 21.79 12.08 -1.15
CA LEU A 451 20.78 11.89 -0.10
C LEU A 451 20.66 10.42 0.32
N GLN A 452 20.61 9.49 -0.63
CA GLN A 452 20.51 8.08 -0.31
C GLN A 452 21.68 7.57 0.52
N TRP A 453 22.91 7.93 0.13
CA TRP A 453 24.11 7.46 0.81
C TRP A 453 24.30 8.11 2.18
N THR A 454 24.02 9.41 2.32
CA THR A 454 24.08 10.09 3.62
C THR A 454 23.08 9.55 4.64
N LEU A 455 21.93 9.06 4.19
CA LEU A 455 20.94 8.41 5.05
C LEU A 455 21.25 6.93 5.32
N ALA A 456 21.90 6.24 4.38
CA ALA A 456 22.12 4.80 4.47
C ALA A 456 23.42 4.44 5.22
N ARG A 457 24.53 5.11 4.92
CA ARG A 457 25.85 4.74 5.43
C ARG A 457 25.96 4.70 6.96
N PRO A 458 25.33 5.60 7.73
CA PRO A 458 25.37 5.52 9.19
C PRO A 458 24.84 4.20 9.77
N ASN A 459 24.04 3.47 9.01
CA ASN A 459 23.46 2.20 9.44
C ASN A 459 24.13 0.98 8.78
N SER A 460 25.02 1.18 7.81
CA SER A 460 25.67 0.09 7.04
C SER A 460 27.19 0.16 7.05
N ALA A 461 27.77 0.88 8.02
CA ALA A 461 29.21 1.07 8.12
C ALA A 461 30.00 -0.23 8.39
N PHE A 462 29.35 -1.29 8.79
CA PHE A 462 29.92 -2.60 9.09
C PHE A 462 30.29 -3.44 7.86
N ARG A 463 30.02 -2.96 6.65
CA ARG A 463 30.29 -3.72 5.43
C ARG A 463 30.94 -2.86 4.34
N ASN A 464 31.64 -3.54 3.44
CA ASN A 464 32.18 -2.92 2.24
C ASN A 464 31.03 -2.56 1.29
N GLU A 465 31.05 -1.36 0.77
CA GLU A 465 30.04 -0.88 -0.19
C GLU A 465 30.72 -0.06 -1.29
N VAL A 466 30.17 -0.12 -2.49
CA VAL A 466 30.61 0.67 -3.63
C VAL A 466 29.52 1.69 -3.99
N VAL A 467 29.91 2.95 -4.11
CA VAL A 467 29.02 4.00 -4.56
C VAL A 467 29.04 4.03 -6.07
N GLU A 468 27.95 3.58 -6.67
CA GLU A 468 27.74 3.61 -8.12
C GLU A 468 26.73 4.68 -8.51
N VAL A 469 26.86 5.21 -9.72
CA VAL A 469 25.88 6.12 -10.35
C VAL A 469 25.58 5.67 -11.76
N ASP A 470 24.33 5.82 -12.14
CA ASP A 470 23.90 5.52 -13.51
C ASP A 470 24.26 6.67 -14.45
N GLU A 471 25.08 6.39 -15.47
CA GLU A 471 25.27 7.26 -16.61
C GLU A 471 24.14 7.00 -17.62
N VAL A 472 23.37 8.04 -17.92
CA VAL A 472 22.24 7.91 -18.85
C VAL A 472 22.48 8.74 -20.12
N ASN A 473 21.96 8.27 -21.27
CA ASN A 473 21.99 9.00 -22.53
C ASN A 473 21.00 10.19 -22.52
N GLN A 474 20.95 10.94 -23.62
CA GLN A 474 20.04 12.08 -23.79
C GLN A 474 18.55 11.68 -23.69
N LYS A 475 18.22 10.40 -23.90
CA LYS A 475 16.86 9.84 -23.78
C LYS A 475 16.51 9.37 -22.37
N GLY A 476 17.47 9.40 -21.42
CA GLY A 476 17.26 8.95 -20.04
C GLY A 476 17.49 7.45 -19.82
N GLU A 477 17.99 6.71 -20.80
CA GLU A 477 18.31 5.30 -20.71
C GLU A 477 19.69 5.13 -20.05
N VAL A 478 19.82 4.18 -19.13
CA VAL A 478 21.09 3.86 -18.46
C VAL A 478 22.03 3.22 -19.48
N ILE A 479 23.16 3.89 -19.78
CA ILE A 479 24.16 3.38 -20.69
C ILE A 479 25.18 2.54 -19.92
N ARG A 480 25.56 3.01 -18.72
CA ARG A 480 26.64 2.43 -17.92
C ARG A 480 26.45 2.78 -16.45
N ARG A 481 26.86 1.88 -15.56
CA ARG A 481 27.10 2.18 -14.15
C ARG A 481 28.54 2.58 -13.97
N LYS A 482 28.74 3.72 -13.33
CA LYS A 482 30.06 4.25 -13.01
C LYS A 482 30.28 4.18 -11.52
N GLU A 483 31.35 3.51 -11.15
CA GLU A 483 31.85 3.52 -9.78
C GLU A 483 32.45 4.89 -9.44
N LEU A 484 32.04 5.46 -8.31
CA LEU A 484 32.54 6.75 -7.82
C LEU A 484 33.55 6.60 -6.70
N MET A 485 33.32 5.67 -5.81
CA MET A 485 34.20 5.40 -4.67
C MET A 485 33.83 4.08 -3.99
N GLU A 486 34.83 3.48 -3.38
CA GLU A 486 34.67 2.38 -2.44
C GLU A 486 34.55 2.92 -1.02
N LEU A 487 33.72 2.27 -0.21
CA LEU A 487 33.53 2.54 1.20
C LEU A 487 33.83 1.24 1.96
N PRO A 488 35.06 1.05 2.47
CA PRO A 488 35.40 -0.12 3.25
C PRO A 488 34.58 -0.20 4.53
N ALA A 489 34.41 -1.40 5.07
CA ALA A 489 33.87 -1.59 6.40
C ALA A 489 34.73 -0.85 7.41
N VAL A 490 34.07 -0.11 8.31
CA VAL A 490 34.73 0.63 9.39
C VAL A 490 34.76 -0.19 10.66
N VAL A 491 33.76 -1.07 10.80
CA VAL A 491 33.56 -1.91 11.99
C VAL A 491 33.14 -3.30 11.52
N ASP A 492 33.93 -4.31 11.76
CA ASP A 492 33.57 -5.67 11.34
C ASP A 492 32.62 -6.34 12.35
N ASP A 493 32.96 -6.41 13.62
CA ASP A 493 32.17 -7.10 14.66
C ASP A 493 31.74 -6.21 15.84
N GLU A 494 32.26 -5.01 15.99
CA GLU A 494 31.89 -4.10 17.06
C GLU A 494 30.52 -3.49 16.83
N THR A 495 29.76 -3.28 17.91
CA THR A 495 28.47 -2.59 17.89
C THR A 495 28.67 -1.09 17.63
N MET A 496 27.93 -0.56 16.68
CA MET A 496 27.88 0.88 16.43
C MET A 496 27.10 1.62 17.53
N PRO A 497 27.37 2.92 17.78
CA PRO A 497 26.69 3.68 18.82
C PRO A 497 25.16 3.60 18.76
N LYS A 498 24.56 3.59 17.55
CA LYS A 498 23.11 3.41 17.37
C LYS A 498 22.63 2.03 17.82
N GLU A 499 23.42 1.01 17.57
CA GLU A 499 23.09 -0.37 17.89
C GLU A 499 23.16 -0.60 19.39
N SER A 500 24.20 -0.10 20.05
CA SER A 500 24.33 -0.16 21.52
C SER A 500 23.18 0.57 22.20
N TRP A 501 22.90 1.79 21.77
CA TRP A 501 21.75 2.55 22.29
C TRP A 501 20.43 1.79 22.11
N LEU A 502 20.21 1.17 20.96
CA LEU A 502 18.97 0.44 20.67
C LEU A 502 18.79 -0.75 21.62
N VAL A 503 19.85 -1.48 21.91
CA VAL A 503 19.82 -2.59 22.88
C VAL A 503 19.47 -2.08 24.27
N ASP A 504 20.13 -1.02 24.72
CA ASP A 504 19.90 -0.45 26.07
C ASP A 504 18.49 0.13 26.19
N PHE A 505 17.99 0.79 25.15
CA PHE A 505 16.62 1.29 25.07
C PHE A 505 15.61 0.13 25.18
N CYS A 506 15.78 -0.93 24.40
CA CYS A 506 14.88 -2.10 24.47
C CYS A 506 14.91 -2.78 25.83
N ARG A 507 16.07 -2.84 26.49
CA ARG A 507 16.19 -3.37 27.87
C ARG A 507 15.46 -2.50 28.88
N ALA A 508 15.60 -1.18 28.79
CA ALA A 508 14.91 -0.22 29.65
C ALA A 508 13.39 -0.30 29.50
N GLU A 509 12.91 -0.38 28.25
CA GLU A 509 11.47 -0.53 27.97
C GLU A 509 10.91 -1.86 28.52
N ARG A 510 11.66 -2.96 28.35
CA ARG A 510 11.29 -4.26 28.91
C ARG A 510 11.18 -4.22 30.45
N GLN A 511 12.09 -3.53 31.14
CA GLN A 511 12.03 -3.38 32.61
C GLN A 511 10.76 -2.67 33.07
N GLN A 512 10.19 -1.81 32.20
CA GLN A 512 8.93 -1.10 32.44
C GLN A 512 7.71 -1.87 31.89
N GLY A 513 7.89 -3.13 31.46
CA GLY A 513 6.83 -3.96 30.88
C GLY A 513 6.35 -3.51 29.49
N ARG A 514 7.10 -2.65 28.83
CA ARG A 514 6.76 -2.12 27.49
C ARG A 514 7.49 -2.87 26.39
N LYS A 515 6.88 -2.90 25.21
CA LYS A 515 7.43 -3.53 23.99
C LYS A 515 7.77 -2.47 22.97
N VAL A 516 8.82 -2.74 22.18
CA VAL A 516 9.36 -1.79 21.22
C VAL A 516 9.08 -2.24 19.78
N LEU A 517 8.56 -1.33 18.96
CA LEU A 517 8.45 -1.49 17.51
C LEU A 517 9.62 -0.75 16.85
N ILE A 518 10.47 -1.46 16.12
CA ILE A 518 11.66 -0.90 15.48
C ILE A 518 11.42 -0.83 13.97
N TYR A 519 11.36 0.39 13.44
CA TYR A 519 11.19 0.62 12.02
C TYR A 519 12.53 0.64 11.28
N LEU A 520 12.71 -0.29 10.34
CA LEU A 520 13.86 -0.33 9.44
C LEU A 520 13.43 -0.08 7.99
N ARG A 521 13.98 0.95 7.38
CA ARG A 521 13.75 1.29 5.97
C ARG A 521 14.61 0.46 5.01
N GLN A 522 15.78 0.04 5.45
CA GLN A 522 16.79 -0.67 4.66
C GLN A 522 16.55 -2.18 4.76
N THR A 523 15.73 -2.70 3.86
CA THR A 523 15.34 -4.13 3.79
C THR A 523 15.45 -4.69 2.38
N GLY A 524 16.25 -4.07 1.52
CA GLY A 524 16.52 -4.48 0.14
C GLY A 524 17.99 -4.76 -0.07
N THR A 525 18.62 -4.14 -1.08
CA THR A 525 20.06 -4.28 -1.38
C THR A 525 20.98 -3.91 -0.21
N ARG A 526 20.51 -3.04 0.69
CA ARG A 526 21.20 -2.66 1.92
C ARG A 526 20.44 -3.18 3.15
N ASP A 527 20.06 -4.45 3.14
CA ASP A 527 19.36 -5.06 4.27
C ASP A 527 20.25 -5.13 5.49
N ILE A 528 19.77 -4.62 6.62
CA ILE A 528 20.44 -4.64 7.92
C ILE A 528 19.64 -5.42 8.97
N GLN A 529 18.56 -6.10 8.57
CA GLN A 529 17.65 -6.78 9.50
C GLN A 529 18.36 -7.86 10.30
N ASP A 530 19.15 -8.69 9.62
CA ASP A 530 19.85 -9.82 10.26
C ASP A 530 20.88 -9.33 11.29
N ARG A 531 21.61 -8.24 10.97
CA ARG A 531 22.55 -7.63 11.91
C ARG A 531 21.85 -7.06 13.14
N ILE A 532 20.81 -6.27 12.94
CA ILE A 532 20.03 -5.70 14.06
C ILE A 532 19.42 -6.80 14.92
N LEU A 533 18.91 -7.86 14.29
CA LEU A 533 18.35 -9.00 15.01
C LEU A 533 19.40 -9.73 15.84
N LYS A 534 20.61 -9.96 15.27
CA LYS A 534 21.74 -10.57 15.96
C LYS A 534 22.12 -9.73 17.18
N ILE A 535 22.35 -8.42 17.00
CA ILE A 535 22.78 -7.51 18.08
C ILE A 535 21.74 -7.43 19.20
N LEU A 536 20.46 -7.35 18.88
CA LEU A 536 19.39 -7.36 19.88
C LEU A 536 19.40 -8.67 20.69
N ARG A 537 19.54 -9.82 20.02
CA ARG A 537 19.57 -11.13 20.67
C ARG A 537 20.81 -11.33 21.53
N ASP A 538 21.98 -10.96 21.02
CA ASP A 538 23.25 -10.99 21.76
C ASP A 538 23.17 -10.07 22.98
N GLY A 539 22.43 -8.96 22.86
CA GLY A 539 22.08 -8.07 23.96
C GLY A 539 20.99 -8.60 24.90
N GLY A 540 20.50 -9.84 24.73
CA GLY A 540 19.47 -10.45 25.58
C GLY A 540 18.06 -9.90 25.36
N VAL A 541 17.79 -9.24 24.23
CA VAL A 541 16.46 -8.76 23.83
C VAL A 541 15.80 -9.83 22.96
N ARG A 542 14.59 -10.26 23.33
CA ARG A 542 13.80 -11.22 22.54
C ARG A 542 13.18 -10.49 21.35
N ALA A 543 13.84 -10.57 20.20
CA ALA A 543 13.44 -9.86 19.00
C ALA A 543 13.17 -10.79 17.83
N GLU A 544 12.20 -10.43 17.00
CA GLU A 544 11.91 -11.04 15.69
C GLU A 544 11.75 -9.98 14.61
N VAL A 545 11.83 -10.44 13.34
CA VAL A 545 11.66 -9.60 12.16
C VAL A 545 10.37 -10.00 11.44
N LEU A 546 9.49 -9.03 11.17
CA LEU A 546 8.40 -9.23 10.23
C LEU A 546 8.92 -8.99 8.80
N SER A 547 9.19 -10.08 8.09
CA SER A 547 9.70 -10.02 6.72
C SER A 547 8.59 -9.81 5.68
N SER A 548 8.99 -9.36 4.48
CA SER A 548 8.09 -9.24 3.32
C SER A 548 7.54 -10.59 2.82
N GLY A 549 8.12 -11.71 3.24
CA GLY A 549 7.65 -13.07 2.92
C GLY A 549 6.37 -13.47 3.65
N VAL A 550 6.01 -12.78 4.73
CA VAL A 550 4.75 -13.04 5.44
C VAL A 550 3.60 -12.49 4.62
N ASN A 551 2.65 -13.37 4.27
CA ASN A 551 1.46 -13.00 3.53
C ASN A 551 0.76 -11.79 4.20
N PRO A 552 0.46 -10.70 3.45
CA PRO A 552 -0.17 -9.50 4.01
C PRO A 552 -1.43 -9.77 4.83
N ARG A 553 -2.24 -10.74 4.42
CA ARG A 553 -3.50 -11.11 5.13
C ARG A 553 -3.27 -11.83 6.45
N LYS A 554 -2.10 -12.46 6.64
CA LYS A 554 -1.74 -13.21 7.86
C LYS A 554 -0.84 -12.42 8.80
N ARG A 555 -0.48 -11.16 8.48
CA ARG A 555 0.45 -10.37 9.30
C ARG A 555 -0.09 -10.05 10.68
N GLU A 556 -1.36 -9.68 10.78
CA GLU A 556 -2.02 -9.41 12.07
C GLU A 556 -1.99 -10.65 12.97
N GLU A 557 -2.38 -11.79 12.44
CA GLU A 557 -2.34 -13.07 13.15
C GLU A 557 -0.90 -13.49 13.51
N TRP A 558 0.04 -13.27 12.60
CA TRP A 558 1.45 -13.56 12.81
C TRP A 558 2.02 -12.75 13.98
N ILE A 559 1.69 -11.46 14.05
CA ILE A 559 2.09 -10.56 15.13
C ILE A 559 1.41 -10.98 16.44
N ALA A 560 0.09 -11.20 16.42
CA ALA A 560 -0.69 -11.56 17.61
C ALA A 560 -0.17 -12.84 18.30
N ARG A 561 0.24 -13.84 17.51
CA ARG A 561 0.79 -15.10 18.05
C ARG A 561 2.17 -14.93 18.71
N ARG A 562 2.98 -13.99 18.25
CA ARG A 562 4.38 -13.82 18.66
C ARG A 562 4.59 -12.75 19.70
N VAL A 563 3.76 -11.72 19.69
CA VAL A 563 3.93 -10.53 20.53
C VAL A 563 4.05 -10.84 22.03
N ILE A 564 3.43 -11.92 22.50
CA ILE A 564 3.46 -12.30 23.93
C ILE A 564 4.90 -12.59 24.37
N GLY A 565 5.68 -13.28 23.53
CA GLY A 565 7.05 -13.68 23.82
C GLY A 565 8.13 -12.67 23.45
N LEU A 566 7.77 -11.53 22.81
CA LEU A 566 8.73 -10.55 22.30
C LEU A 566 8.90 -9.35 23.24
N ASP A 567 10.11 -8.80 23.23
CA ASP A 567 10.45 -7.49 23.77
C ASP A 567 10.46 -6.44 22.64
N ALA A 568 10.90 -6.84 21.45
CA ALA A 568 10.98 -5.95 20.28
C ALA A 568 10.55 -6.65 18.98
N LEU A 569 9.90 -5.91 18.08
CA LEU A 569 9.58 -6.33 16.71
C LEU A 569 10.26 -5.41 15.71
N VAL A 570 11.09 -5.98 14.85
CA VAL A 570 11.75 -5.26 13.75
C VAL A 570 10.90 -5.39 12.50
N VAL A 571 10.60 -4.27 11.84
CA VAL A 571 9.70 -4.28 10.69
C VAL A 571 10.02 -3.14 9.70
N ASN A 572 9.82 -3.39 8.40
CA ASN A 572 9.77 -2.29 7.44
C ASN A 572 8.42 -1.55 7.57
N PRO A 573 8.41 -0.21 7.72
CA PRO A 573 7.17 0.56 7.86
C PRO A 573 6.13 0.25 6.78
N LYS A 574 6.54 -0.03 5.54
CA LYS A 574 5.63 -0.36 4.44
C LYS A 574 4.82 -1.65 4.64
N LEU A 575 5.28 -2.55 5.51
CA LEU A 575 4.59 -3.81 5.78
C LEU A 575 3.41 -3.62 6.74
N VAL A 576 3.44 -2.56 7.55
CA VAL A 576 2.48 -2.26 8.62
C VAL A 576 1.86 -0.86 8.49
N ALA A 577 2.05 -0.19 7.36
CA ALA A 577 1.68 1.22 7.16
C ALA A 577 0.17 1.51 7.29
N THR A 578 -0.68 0.52 7.08
CA THR A 578 -2.14 0.71 7.11
C THR A 578 -2.84 -0.44 7.84
N GLY A 579 -3.70 -0.09 8.78
CA GLY A 579 -4.78 -0.94 9.30
C GLY A 579 -4.41 -2.13 10.19
N LEU A 580 -3.14 -2.33 10.54
CA LEU A 580 -2.76 -3.35 11.52
C LEU A 580 -2.86 -2.80 12.95
N ASP A 581 -3.38 -3.60 13.86
CA ASP A 581 -3.48 -3.25 15.26
C ASP A 581 -2.16 -3.60 15.96
N LEU A 582 -1.33 -2.56 16.22
CA LEU A 582 -0.02 -2.66 16.85
C LEU A 582 -0.04 -2.19 18.32
N ILE A 583 -1.20 -2.29 18.97
CA ILE A 583 -1.48 -1.76 20.33
C ILE A 583 -0.52 -2.34 21.38
N ALA A 584 0.01 -3.54 21.15
CA ALA A 584 0.94 -4.18 22.07
C ALA A 584 2.31 -3.46 22.19
N PHE A 585 2.65 -2.59 21.23
CA PHE A 585 3.91 -1.86 21.20
C PHE A 585 3.67 -0.44 21.66
N SER A 586 4.09 -0.11 22.86
CA SER A 586 3.94 1.23 23.44
C SER A 586 5.06 2.18 23.06
N SER A 587 6.17 1.68 22.54
CA SER A 587 7.32 2.47 22.14
C SER A 587 7.72 2.18 20.69
N VAL A 588 8.07 3.21 19.95
CA VAL A 588 8.44 3.10 18.53
C VAL A 588 9.80 3.78 18.30
N VAL A 589 10.69 3.11 17.59
CA VAL A 589 12.00 3.64 17.19
C VAL A 589 12.07 3.72 15.67
N PHE A 590 12.52 4.87 15.14
CA PHE A 590 12.67 5.14 13.70
C PHE A 590 14.13 5.16 13.28
#